data_28b49e7496047ed08fd3ac7329154d76
#
_entry.id   28b49e7496047ed08fd3ac7329154d76
#
_cell.length_a   1.000
_cell.length_b   1.000
_cell.length_c   1.000
_cell.angle_alpha   90.00
_cell.angle_beta   90.00
_cell.angle_gamma   90.00
#
_symmetry.space_group_name_H-M   'P 1'
#
loop_
_entity.id
_entity.type
_entity.pdbx_description
1 polymer ?
#
loop_
_entity_poly.entity_id
_entity_poly.type
_entity_poly.pdbx_seq_one_letter_code
_entity_poly.pdbx_strand_id
1 'polypeptide(L)'
;MGRDMCSVTKLLLRLKKPASVLLLIVILICQTAVNAPVLVYAEETKAEQEETKTETKSGQEQKQDEKDDKLSLESESAILMEATTGRVIYEKNPDEALRPASITKIMTLLLIFDALEEGKIKLEDEVTVSDYAASMGGSQVFLEEGEKQTVDTMIKCIAVASGNDASVAMAEHISGTESAFVDAMNERATGLGMSSTHFVNCCGLDTDGHMSSAKDVALMGRELITKYPKIHDYSTIWMDTITHSTRRGESEFVLSNTNKLIKQYQWATGLKTGSTGLAKSCLCASASKDGIDLIAVIMAAPTSKQRFSEAISLLNYGYSVCDIYVDENMPQLERVQVKGGKNESIGCVYEKQFSYLFMDKVKSEDITSFVSINENIDAPIKKGDVVGKIVYKYKEEEIGSVNIIADEDNAKQTYTDSLLKTLKKMLFNSVI
;
A
#
# COMPACT_ATOMS: atom_id res chain seq x y z
N MET A 1 -43.08 49.88 -7.48
CA MET A 1 -42.26 49.70 -8.70
C MET A 1 -41.47 50.95 -8.96
N GLY A 2 -40.36 51.25 -8.29
CA GLY A 2 -39.66 52.51 -8.46
C GLY A 2 -38.51 52.75 -7.49
N ARG A 3 -37.69 51.75 -7.17
CA ARG A 3 -36.50 51.94 -6.31
C ARG A 3 -35.21 51.27 -6.78
N ASP A 4 -35.22 50.46 -7.82
CA ASP A 4 -34.02 49.65 -8.20
C ASP A 4 -33.26 50.17 -9.42
N MET A 5 -33.73 51.18 -10.16
CA MET A 5 -33.03 51.79 -11.29
C MET A 5 -31.92 52.77 -10.92
N CYS A 6 -31.88 53.25 -9.67
CA CYS A 6 -30.89 54.25 -9.24
C CYS A 6 -29.55 53.66 -8.80
N SER A 7 -29.50 52.32 -8.54
CA SER A 7 -28.29 51.63 -8.08
C SER A 7 -27.34 51.25 -9.23
N VAL A 8 -27.87 50.83 -10.36
CA VAL A 8 -27.10 50.37 -11.51
C VAL A 8 -26.39 51.51 -12.23
N THR A 9 -27.06 52.69 -12.31
CA THR A 9 -26.50 53.87 -12.98
C THR A 9 -25.34 54.50 -12.18
N LYS A 10 -25.34 54.38 -10.85
CA LYS A 10 -24.22 54.84 -10.00
C LYS A 10 -23.02 53.87 -10.02
N LEU A 11 -23.20 52.60 -10.36
CA LEU A 11 -22.12 51.64 -10.52
C LEU A 11 -21.35 51.83 -11.83
N LEU A 12 -22.03 52.15 -12.92
CA LEU A 12 -21.44 52.35 -14.25
C LEU A 12 -20.55 53.64 -14.33
N LEU A 13 -20.79 54.64 -13.49
CA LEU A 13 -20.00 55.88 -13.48
C LEU A 13 -18.66 55.79 -12.71
N ARG A 14 -18.35 54.66 -12.08
CA ARG A 14 -17.08 54.46 -11.35
C ARG A 14 -16.04 53.58 -12.09
N LEU A 15 -16.38 52.99 -13.25
CA LEU A 15 -15.45 52.13 -14.02
C LEU A 15 -14.66 52.99 -15.05
N LYS A 16 -13.52 53.53 -14.65
CA LYS A 16 -12.62 54.35 -15.49
C LYS A 16 -11.54 53.54 -16.27
N LYS A 17 -11.71 52.22 -16.47
CA LYS A 17 -10.72 51.43 -17.23
C LYS A 17 -11.41 50.59 -18.32
N PRO A 18 -10.93 50.63 -19.60
CA PRO A 18 -11.56 49.92 -20.72
C PRO A 18 -11.54 48.40 -20.58
N ALA A 19 -10.60 47.83 -19.81
CA ALA A 19 -10.50 46.38 -19.56
C ALA A 19 -11.69 45.81 -18.75
N SER A 20 -12.31 46.63 -17.88
CA SER A 20 -13.43 46.20 -17.02
C SER A 20 -14.75 46.12 -17.80
N VAL A 21 -14.88 46.90 -18.86
CA VAL A 21 -16.08 46.88 -19.73
C VAL A 21 -16.05 45.67 -20.65
N LEU A 22 -14.87 45.25 -21.13
CA LEU A 22 -14.70 44.05 -21.98
C LEU A 22 -15.03 42.75 -21.21
N LEU A 23 -14.67 42.67 -19.94
CA LEU A 23 -14.96 41.53 -19.09
C LEU A 23 -16.47 41.34 -18.84
N LEU A 24 -17.21 42.43 -18.66
CA LEU A 24 -18.67 42.40 -18.49
C LEU A 24 -19.42 41.98 -19.77
N ILE A 25 -18.92 42.36 -20.95
CA ILE A 25 -19.49 41.95 -22.25
C ILE A 25 -19.27 40.45 -22.49
N VAL A 26 -18.10 39.93 -22.15
CA VAL A 26 -17.81 38.49 -22.29
C VAL A 26 -18.68 37.63 -21.34
N ILE A 27 -18.94 38.10 -20.12
CA ILE A 27 -19.83 37.39 -19.18
C ILE A 27 -21.27 37.40 -19.65
N LEU A 28 -21.72 38.49 -20.28
CA LEU A 28 -23.09 38.61 -20.79
C LEU A 28 -23.32 37.73 -22.05
N ILE A 29 -22.31 37.55 -22.90
CA ILE A 29 -22.36 36.68 -24.09
C ILE A 29 -22.35 35.19 -23.69
N CYS A 30 -21.64 34.80 -22.63
CA CYS A 30 -21.65 33.44 -22.14
C CYS A 30 -23.00 33.04 -21.49
N GLN A 31 -23.77 33.96 -20.94
CA GLN A 31 -25.08 33.66 -20.35
C GLN A 31 -26.21 33.50 -21.38
N THR A 32 -26.04 33.98 -22.61
CA THR A 32 -27.03 33.80 -23.68
C THR A 32 -26.85 32.52 -24.49
N ALA A 33 -25.72 31.85 -24.37
CA ALA A 33 -25.44 30.60 -25.09
C ALA A 33 -25.98 29.33 -24.41
N VAL A 34 -26.49 29.43 -23.15
CA VAL A 34 -26.91 28.25 -22.35
C VAL A 34 -28.43 27.96 -22.48
N ASN A 35 -29.22 28.82 -23.13
CA ASN A 35 -30.70 28.67 -23.20
C ASN A 35 -31.24 28.53 -24.62
N ALA A 36 -30.64 27.69 -25.45
CA ALA A 36 -31.25 27.30 -26.74
C ALA A 36 -31.90 25.92 -26.61
N PRO A 37 -33.20 25.75 -26.94
CA PRO A 37 -33.84 24.45 -26.91
C PRO A 37 -33.36 23.59 -28.08
N VAL A 38 -32.89 22.35 -27.78
CA VAL A 38 -32.59 21.32 -28.77
C VAL A 38 -33.90 20.72 -29.24
N LEU A 39 -34.24 20.99 -30.49
CA LEU A 39 -35.35 20.30 -31.21
C LEU A 39 -34.82 18.96 -31.71
N VAL A 40 -35.35 17.88 -31.12
CA VAL A 40 -35.13 16.51 -31.61
C VAL A 40 -36.17 16.20 -32.66
N TYR A 41 -35.75 16.03 -33.90
CA TYR A 41 -36.57 15.42 -34.97
C TYR A 41 -36.41 13.91 -34.87
N ALA A 42 -37.54 13.22 -34.65
CA ALA A 42 -37.64 11.79 -34.84
C ALA A 42 -38.18 11.54 -36.26
N GLU A 43 -37.42 10.85 -37.08
CA GLU A 43 -37.90 10.26 -38.33
C GLU A 43 -37.94 8.75 -38.18
N GLU A 44 -39.18 8.21 -38.20
CA GLU A 44 -39.44 6.78 -38.39
C GLU A 44 -39.29 6.43 -39.87
N THR A 45 -38.48 5.44 -40.20
CA THR A 45 -38.64 4.70 -41.48
C THR A 45 -38.52 3.21 -41.23
N LYS A 46 -39.54 2.51 -41.69
CA LYS A 46 -39.71 1.04 -41.72
C LYS A 46 -38.99 0.40 -42.89
N ALA A 47 -38.56 -0.84 -42.64
CA ALA A 47 -38.45 -1.99 -43.54
C ALA A 47 -37.40 -1.91 -44.66
N GLU A 48 -36.56 -2.90 -44.87
CA GLU A 48 -36.81 -4.27 -45.34
C GLU A 48 -35.50 -5.07 -45.27
N GLN A 49 -35.65 -6.37 -45.16
CA GLN A 49 -34.57 -7.38 -45.17
C GLN A 49 -33.97 -7.52 -46.57
N GLU A 50 -32.69 -7.58 -46.70
CA GLU A 50 -32.02 -8.43 -47.68
C GLU A 50 -30.61 -8.82 -47.23
N GLU A 51 -30.36 -10.11 -47.25
CA GLU A 51 -29.06 -10.75 -46.99
C GLU A 51 -28.08 -10.43 -48.11
N THR A 52 -26.89 -9.98 -47.79
CA THR A 52 -25.72 -10.24 -48.64
C THR A 52 -24.43 -10.33 -47.79
N LYS A 53 -23.79 -11.49 -47.84
CA LYS A 53 -22.46 -11.75 -47.35
C LYS A 53 -21.44 -10.89 -48.07
N THR A 54 -20.60 -10.18 -47.32
CA THR A 54 -19.23 -9.86 -47.79
C THR A 54 -18.31 -9.73 -46.59
N GLU A 55 -17.28 -10.56 -46.54
CA GLU A 55 -16.18 -10.54 -45.60
C GLU A 55 -15.36 -9.25 -45.76
N THR A 56 -15.06 -8.57 -44.68
CA THR A 56 -13.85 -7.76 -44.59
C THR A 56 -13.33 -7.75 -43.14
N LYS A 57 -12.12 -8.24 -42.98
CA LYS A 57 -11.33 -8.27 -41.76
C LYS A 57 -10.99 -6.85 -41.30
N SER A 58 -11.20 -6.53 -40.04
CA SER A 58 -10.29 -5.85 -39.13
C SER A 58 -11.00 -5.50 -37.80
N GLY A 59 -10.83 -6.31 -36.81
CA GLY A 59 -11.18 -6.07 -35.43
C GLY A 59 -10.20 -6.89 -34.61
N GLN A 60 -9.19 -6.22 -34.05
CA GLN A 60 -8.38 -6.84 -33.02
C GLN A 60 -9.28 -7.02 -31.79
N GLU A 61 -9.96 -8.15 -31.71
CA GLU A 61 -10.44 -8.68 -30.45
C GLU A 61 -9.22 -9.02 -29.61
N GLN A 62 -9.04 -8.28 -28.53
CA GLN A 62 -8.21 -8.72 -27.43
C GLN A 62 -8.80 -10.04 -26.93
N LYS A 63 -8.20 -11.14 -27.36
CA LYS A 63 -8.35 -12.42 -26.68
C LYS A 63 -7.81 -12.22 -25.26
N GLN A 64 -8.72 -12.01 -24.33
CA GLN A 64 -8.47 -12.36 -22.94
C GLN A 64 -8.16 -13.84 -22.96
N ASP A 65 -6.88 -14.21 -22.76
CA ASP A 65 -6.49 -15.58 -22.55
C ASP A 65 -7.33 -16.09 -21.36
N GLU A 66 -8.28 -17.00 -21.62
CA GLU A 66 -8.80 -17.94 -20.65
C GLU A 66 -7.58 -18.78 -20.17
N LYS A 67 -6.81 -18.21 -19.24
CA LYS A 67 -5.92 -19.03 -18.43
C LYS A 67 -6.84 -20.03 -17.72
N ASP A 68 -6.70 -21.30 -18.09
CA ASP A 68 -7.27 -22.43 -17.37
C ASP A 68 -7.27 -22.11 -15.88
N ASP A 69 -8.44 -21.94 -15.28
CA ASP A 69 -8.58 -21.71 -13.82
C ASP A 69 -8.23 -23.01 -13.10
N LYS A 70 -6.91 -23.27 -13.00
CA LYS A 70 -6.33 -24.48 -12.42
C LYS A 70 -6.76 -24.71 -10.96
N LEU A 71 -7.32 -23.70 -10.32
CA LEU A 71 -7.64 -23.73 -8.90
C LEU A 71 -9.14 -23.81 -8.62
N SER A 72 -10.00 -23.54 -9.61
CA SER A 72 -11.49 -23.63 -9.52
C SER A 72 -12.05 -22.98 -8.25
N LEU A 73 -11.64 -21.71 -7.97
CA LEU A 73 -12.07 -20.99 -6.78
C LEU A 73 -13.55 -20.58 -6.91
N GLU A 74 -14.33 -20.77 -5.84
CA GLU A 74 -15.74 -20.37 -5.79
C GLU A 74 -15.94 -18.92 -5.27
N SER A 75 -14.92 -18.33 -4.64
CA SER A 75 -14.93 -16.91 -4.24
C SER A 75 -15.07 -16.00 -5.46
N GLU A 76 -15.70 -14.83 -5.28
CA GLU A 76 -15.95 -13.87 -6.36
C GLU A 76 -14.66 -13.24 -6.87
N SER A 77 -13.77 -12.88 -5.95
CA SER A 77 -12.48 -12.28 -6.26
C SER A 77 -11.36 -12.89 -5.41
N ALA A 78 -10.18 -13.07 -6.00
CA ALA A 78 -9.01 -13.59 -5.33
C ALA A 78 -7.71 -13.08 -5.96
N ILE A 79 -6.65 -13.00 -5.17
CA ILE A 79 -5.30 -12.70 -5.63
C ILE A 79 -4.26 -13.44 -4.79
N LEU A 80 -3.17 -13.83 -5.43
CA LEU A 80 -1.95 -14.30 -4.76
C LEU A 80 -0.79 -13.42 -5.19
N MET A 81 -0.09 -12.85 -4.21
CA MET A 81 1.02 -11.93 -4.42
C MET A 81 2.23 -12.39 -3.60
N GLU A 82 3.43 -12.27 -4.14
CA GLU A 82 4.67 -12.39 -3.37
C GLU A 82 4.97 -11.04 -2.72
N ALA A 83 5.23 -11.06 -1.41
CA ALA A 83 5.25 -9.87 -0.60
C ALA A 83 6.48 -8.98 -0.83
N THR A 84 7.67 -9.56 -1.03
CA THR A 84 8.92 -8.81 -1.17
C THR A 84 8.95 -8.00 -2.46
N THR A 85 8.63 -8.63 -3.58
CA THR A 85 8.66 -8.01 -4.91
C THR A 85 7.36 -7.32 -5.30
N GLY A 86 6.22 -7.71 -4.68
CA GLY A 86 4.88 -7.29 -5.07
C GLY A 86 4.36 -7.96 -6.34
N ARG A 87 5.03 -9.03 -6.80
CA ARG A 87 4.64 -9.74 -8.03
C ARG A 87 3.36 -10.55 -7.82
N VAL A 88 2.40 -10.36 -8.72
CA VAL A 88 1.17 -11.14 -8.75
C VAL A 88 1.44 -12.49 -9.40
N ILE A 89 1.04 -13.57 -8.73
CA ILE A 89 1.23 -14.98 -9.12
C ILE A 89 -0.06 -15.55 -9.70
N TYR A 90 -1.19 -15.19 -9.11
CA TYR A 90 -2.53 -15.59 -9.53
C TYR A 90 -3.51 -14.47 -9.26
N GLU A 91 -4.51 -14.33 -10.12
CA GLU A 91 -5.59 -13.36 -9.95
C GLU A 91 -6.90 -13.86 -10.54
N LYS A 92 -8.00 -13.51 -9.88
CA LYS A 92 -9.38 -13.70 -10.32
C LYS A 92 -10.17 -12.45 -9.94
N ASN A 93 -10.68 -11.70 -10.91
CA ASN A 93 -11.41 -10.44 -10.70
C ASN A 93 -10.72 -9.51 -9.67
N PRO A 94 -9.39 -9.23 -9.79
CA PRO A 94 -8.59 -8.63 -8.72
C PRO A 94 -9.02 -7.20 -8.37
N ASP A 95 -9.57 -6.45 -9.32
CA ASP A 95 -9.96 -5.05 -9.19
C ASP A 95 -11.48 -4.87 -8.90
N GLU A 96 -12.23 -5.97 -8.78
CA GLU A 96 -13.66 -5.93 -8.46
C GLU A 96 -13.90 -5.32 -7.07
N ALA A 97 -14.71 -4.24 -7.04
CA ALA A 97 -15.03 -3.54 -5.79
C ALA A 97 -16.07 -4.33 -4.98
N LEU A 98 -15.63 -4.89 -3.87
CA LEU A 98 -16.42 -5.72 -2.96
C LEU A 98 -16.34 -5.16 -1.53
N ARG A 99 -17.28 -5.55 -0.68
CA ARG A 99 -17.27 -5.19 0.75
C ARG A 99 -16.16 -5.94 1.47
N PRO A 100 -15.19 -5.26 2.13
CA PRO A 100 -14.04 -5.93 2.75
C PRO A 100 -14.36 -6.53 4.13
N ALA A 101 -15.48 -6.15 4.76
CA ALA A 101 -15.74 -6.45 6.17
C ALA A 101 -14.53 -6.11 7.06
N SER A 102 -14.27 -6.88 8.12
CA SER A 102 -13.16 -6.62 9.05
C SER A 102 -11.75 -6.77 8.47
N ILE A 103 -11.58 -7.09 7.17
CA ILE A 103 -10.28 -6.93 6.50
C ILE A 103 -9.84 -5.46 6.49
N THR A 104 -10.78 -4.52 6.53
CA THR A 104 -10.56 -3.08 6.75
C THR A 104 -9.56 -2.80 7.87
N LYS A 105 -9.56 -3.61 8.93
CA LYS A 105 -8.67 -3.44 10.09
C LYS A 105 -7.18 -3.65 9.77
N ILE A 106 -6.84 -4.17 8.60
CA ILE A 106 -5.46 -4.15 8.12
C ILE A 106 -4.99 -2.72 7.94
N MET A 107 -5.81 -1.83 7.35
CA MET A 107 -5.50 -0.41 7.23
C MET A 107 -5.49 0.27 8.61
N THR A 108 -6.41 -0.08 9.49
CA THR A 108 -6.40 0.42 10.88
C THR A 108 -5.10 0.06 11.60
N LEU A 109 -4.66 -1.19 11.51
CA LEU A 109 -3.38 -1.65 12.08
C LEU A 109 -2.19 -0.94 11.40
N LEU A 110 -2.23 -0.76 10.09
CA LEU A 110 -1.18 -0.05 9.36
C LEU A 110 -0.98 1.37 9.88
N LEU A 111 -2.07 2.13 10.07
CA LEU A 111 -1.99 3.48 10.63
C LEU A 111 -1.57 3.50 12.10
N ILE A 112 -1.90 2.47 12.89
CA ILE A 112 -1.39 2.33 14.27
C ILE A 112 0.13 2.13 14.24
N PHE A 113 0.64 1.27 13.36
CA PHE A 113 2.08 1.05 13.21
C PHE A 113 2.81 2.25 12.61
N ASP A 114 2.18 2.99 11.66
CA ASP A 114 2.71 4.26 11.15
C ASP A 114 2.86 5.27 12.30
N ALA A 115 1.85 5.40 13.19
CA ALA A 115 1.90 6.28 14.35
C ALA A 115 2.95 5.87 15.40
N LEU A 116 3.19 4.57 15.58
CA LEU A 116 4.26 4.05 16.43
C LEU A 116 5.65 4.38 15.85
N GLU A 117 5.85 4.19 14.54
CA GLU A 117 7.11 4.51 13.85
C GLU A 117 7.43 6.00 13.91
N GLU A 118 6.42 6.85 13.73
CA GLU A 118 6.54 8.30 13.82
C GLU A 118 6.73 8.82 15.27
N GLY A 119 6.62 7.94 16.27
CA GLY A 119 6.73 8.29 17.69
C GLY A 119 5.57 9.13 18.21
N LYS A 120 4.44 9.17 17.49
CA LYS A 120 3.20 9.82 17.94
C LYS A 120 2.56 9.10 19.12
N ILE A 121 2.69 7.78 19.15
CA ILE A 121 2.22 6.91 20.23
C ILE A 121 3.30 5.88 20.56
N LYS A 122 3.18 5.26 21.75
CA LYS A 122 4.03 4.17 22.22
C LYS A 122 3.17 2.99 22.63
N LEU A 123 3.77 1.78 22.67
CA LEU A 123 3.03 0.56 23.04
C LEU A 123 2.47 0.62 24.47
N GLU A 124 3.15 1.35 25.36
CA GLU A 124 2.80 1.50 26.77
C GLU A 124 1.79 2.63 27.05
N ASP A 125 1.47 3.46 26.05
CA ASP A 125 0.53 4.57 26.20
C ASP A 125 -0.87 4.05 26.51
N GLU A 126 -1.56 4.73 27.45
CA GLU A 126 -2.94 4.40 27.82
C GLU A 126 -3.93 5.00 26.82
N VAL A 127 -4.75 4.14 26.24
CA VAL A 127 -5.90 4.49 25.39
C VAL A 127 -7.15 4.50 26.27
N THR A 128 -7.83 5.64 26.33
CA THR A 128 -9.10 5.75 27.07
C THR A 128 -10.26 5.49 26.10
N VAL A 129 -11.13 4.57 26.47
CA VAL A 129 -12.30 4.18 25.69
C VAL A 129 -13.42 5.21 25.83
N SER A 130 -13.89 5.76 24.70
CA SER A 130 -15.03 6.67 24.67
C SER A 130 -16.38 5.91 24.78
N ASP A 131 -17.46 6.63 25.06
CA ASP A 131 -18.84 6.09 25.00
C ASP A 131 -19.13 5.55 23.59
N TYR A 132 -18.71 6.28 22.56
CA TYR A 132 -18.87 5.87 21.16
C TYR A 132 -18.13 4.55 20.85
N ALA A 133 -16.87 4.45 21.22
CA ALA A 133 -16.08 3.21 21.03
C ALA A 133 -16.71 2.03 21.80
N ALA A 134 -17.14 2.23 23.06
CA ALA A 134 -17.80 1.21 23.86
C ALA A 134 -19.16 0.77 23.29
N SER A 135 -19.84 1.65 22.54
CA SER A 135 -21.16 1.36 21.95
C SER A 135 -21.08 0.56 20.64
N MET A 136 -19.87 0.30 20.10
CA MET A 136 -19.71 -0.35 18.82
C MET A 136 -20.29 -1.76 18.80
N GLY A 137 -21.05 -2.06 17.74
CA GLY A 137 -21.61 -3.39 17.50
C GLY A 137 -20.66 -4.31 16.71
N GLY A 138 -21.10 -5.55 16.48
CA GLY A 138 -20.36 -6.57 15.73
C GLY A 138 -19.33 -7.31 16.59
N SER A 139 -18.14 -7.55 16.09
CA SER A 139 -17.06 -8.16 16.88
C SER A 139 -16.54 -7.17 17.92
N GLN A 140 -16.55 -7.57 19.19
CA GLN A 140 -16.18 -6.73 20.33
C GLN A 140 -15.30 -7.51 21.29
N VAL A 141 -14.51 -6.78 22.05
CA VAL A 141 -13.83 -7.28 23.24
C VAL A 141 -14.50 -6.72 24.52
N PHE A 142 -15.63 -6.02 24.37
CA PHE A 142 -16.50 -5.48 25.41
C PHE A 142 -15.81 -4.45 26.34
N LEU A 143 -15.05 -3.54 25.71
CA LEU A 143 -14.49 -2.38 26.42
C LEU A 143 -15.59 -1.48 26.97
N GLU A 144 -15.45 -1.01 28.23
CA GLU A 144 -16.40 -0.10 28.86
C GLU A 144 -15.95 1.37 28.71
N GLU A 145 -16.92 2.30 28.73
CA GLU A 145 -16.65 3.74 28.74
C GLU A 145 -15.72 4.13 29.90
N GLY A 146 -14.66 4.86 29.58
CA GLY A 146 -13.65 5.31 30.54
C GLY A 146 -12.64 4.23 30.95
N GLU A 147 -12.78 3.01 30.46
CA GLU A 147 -11.76 1.97 30.58
C GLU A 147 -10.46 2.40 29.91
N LYS A 148 -9.33 1.98 30.47
CA LYS A 148 -8.02 2.25 29.91
C LYS A 148 -7.28 0.95 29.62
N GLN A 149 -6.75 0.86 28.41
CA GLN A 149 -5.92 -0.24 27.96
C GLN A 149 -4.67 0.30 27.28
N THR A 150 -3.57 -0.46 27.27
CA THR A 150 -2.37 -0.04 26.56
C THR A 150 -2.55 -0.17 25.04
N VAL A 151 -1.81 0.61 24.24
CA VAL A 151 -1.75 0.46 22.78
C VAL A 151 -1.43 -0.99 22.39
N ASP A 152 -0.49 -1.65 23.08
CA ASP A 152 -0.15 -3.07 22.85
C ASP A 152 -1.38 -3.98 23.02
N THR A 153 -2.14 -3.80 24.09
CA THR A 153 -3.39 -4.54 24.33
C THR A 153 -4.44 -4.26 23.27
N MET A 154 -4.58 -3.01 22.83
CA MET A 154 -5.52 -2.64 21.77
C MET A 154 -5.15 -3.29 20.42
N ILE A 155 -3.86 -3.34 20.06
CA ILE A 155 -3.39 -4.06 18.87
C ILE A 155 -3.78 -5.54 18.96
N LYS A 156 -3.61 -6.20 20.09
CA LYS A 156 -4.05 -7.60 20.32
C LYS A 156 -5.55 -7.74 20.13
N CYS A 157 -6.35 -6.85 20.72
CA CYS A 157 -7.81 -6.85 20.57
C CYS A 157 -8.25 -6.76 19.10
N ILE A 158 -7.57 -5.93 18.31
CA ILE A 158 -7.85 -5.72 16.88
C ILE A 158 -7.40 -6.92 16.04
N ALA A 159 -6.16 -7.36 16.20
CA ALA A 159 -5.55 -8.40 15.38
C ALA A 159 -6.15 -9.79 15.66
N VAL A 160 -6.34 -10.14 16.94
CA VAL A 160 -6.79 -11.47 17.39
C VAL A 160 -8.30 -11.58 17.36
N ALA A 161 -8.99 -10.77 18.16
CA ALA A 161 -10.44 -10.86 18.33
C ALA A 161 -11.24 -10.00 17.34
N SER A 162 -10.57 -9.17 16.54
CA SER A 162 -11.22 -8.28 15.57
C SER A 162 -12.13 -7.22 16.22
N GLY A 163 -11.79 -6.73 17.43
CA GLY A 163 -12.59 -5.77 18.20
C GLY A 163 -12.88 -4.49 17.44
N ASN A 164 -14.15 -4.16 17.25
CA ASN A 164 -14.61 -2.90 16.67
C ASN A 164 -14.42 -1.75 17.66
N ASP A 165 -14.78 -2.00 18.93
CA ASP A 165 -14.58 -1.12 20.06
C ASP A 165 -13.09 -0.70 20.20
N ALA A 166 -12.17 -1.66 20.18
CA ALA A 166 -10.75 -1.37 20.19
C ALA A 166 -10.27 -0.60 18.93
N SER A 167 -10.84 -0.89 17.76
CA SER A 167 -10.47 -0.19 16.51
C SER A 167 -10.89 1.28 16.56
N VAL A 168 -12.10 1.59 17.03
CA VAL A 168 -12.59 2.96 17.18
C VAL A 168 -11.82 3.70 18.27
N ALA A 169 -11.58 3.07 19.43
CA ALA A 169 -10.79 3.68 20.51
C ALA A 169 -9.38 4.08 20.03
N MET A 170 -8.71 3.22 19.24
CA MET A 170 -7.41 3.54 18.65
C MET A 170 -7.51 4.65 17.59
N ALA A 171 -8.55 4.66 16.76
CA ALA A 171 -8.78 5.71 15.78
C ALA A 171 -8.94 7.09 16.46
N GLU A 172 -9.75 7.15 17.52
CA GLU A 172 -9.93 8.36 18.33
C GLU A 172 -8.63 8.78 19.05
N HIS A 173 -7.88 7.82 19.58
CA HIS A 173 -6.61 8.09 20.27
C HIS A 173 -5.56 8.72 19.35
N ILE A 174 -5.48 8.24 18.09
CA ILE A 174 -4.47 8.71 17.12
C ILE A 174 -4.89 10.01 16.43
N SER A 175 -6.17 10.13 16.04
CA SER A 175 -6.66 11.22 15.19
C SER A 175 -7.69 12.11 15.85
N GLY A 176 -8.04 11.86 17.12
CA GLY A 176 -9.04 12.61 17.87
C GLY A 176 -10.48 12.20 17.59
N THR A 177 -10.78 11.72 16.36
CA THR A 177 -12.10 11.21 15.97
C THR A 177 -11.96 10.06 14.98
N GLU A 178 -12.95 9.16 14.91
CA GLU A 178 -12.99 8.12 13.86
C GLU A 178 -13.04 8.74 12.47
N SER A 179 -13.77 9.84 12.25
CA SER A 179 -13.86 10.50 10.95
C SER A 179 -12.49 10.96 10.45
N ALA A 180 -11.70 11.65 11.30
CA ALA A 180 -10.35 12.09 10.93
C ALA A 180 -9.41 10.91 10.67
N PHE A 181 -9.59 9.80 11.40
CA PHE A 181 -8.84 8.58 11.14
C PHE A 181 -9.22 7.93 9.79
N VAL A 182 -10.50 7.91 9.44
CA VAL A 182 -11.00 7.42 8.16
C VAL A 182 -10.47 8.27 6.99
N ASP A 183 -10.38 9.59 7.16
CA ASP A 183 -9.75 10.47 6.17
C ASP A 183 -8.27 10.06 5.96
N ALA A 184 -7.53 9.81 7.04
CA ALA A 184 -6.15 9.31 6.97
C ALA A 184 -6.06 7.90 6.34
N MET A 185 -7.03 7.00 6.59
CA MET A 185 -7.10 5.69 5.91
C MET A 185 -7.24 5.85 4.39
N ASN A 186 -8.09 6.77 3.92
CA ASN A 186 -8.31 7.02 2.50
C ASN A 186 -7.09 7.71 1.85
N GLU A 187 -6.43 8.62 2.56
CA GLU A 187 -5.17 9.21 2.11
C GLU A 187 -4.08 8.14 1.97
N ARG A 188 -3.95 7.26 2.98
CA ARG A 188 -2.99 6.15 2.95
C ARG A 188 -3.30 5.16 1.82
N ALA A 189 -4.56 4.82 1.60
CA ALA A 189 -5.01 3.99 0.48
C ALA A 189 -4.60 4.59 -0.86
N THR A 190 -4.83 5.89 -1.05
CA THR A 190 -4.40 6.63 -2.24
C THR A 190 -2.88 6.55 -2.42
N GLY A 191 -2.11 6.75 -1.34
CA GLY A 191 -0.64 6.64 -1.35
C GLY A 191 -0.12 5.25 -1.71
N LEU A 192 -0.88 4.19 -1.43
CA LEU A 192 -0.57 2.81 -1.80
C LEU A 192 -1.06 2.43 -3.21
N GLY A 193 -1.76 3.32 -3.91
CA GLY A 193 -2.34 3.04 -5.22
C GLY A 193 -3.59 2.14 -5.19
N MET A 194 -4.33 2.11 -4.07
CA MET A 194 -5.55 1.32 -3.88
C MET A 194 -6.75 2.00 -4.56
N SER A 195 -6.84 1.85 -5.88
CA SER A 195 -7.77 2.61 -6.73
C SER A 195 -9.24 2.19 -6.63
N SER A 196 -9.51 0.99 -6.12
CA SER A 196 -10.86 0.43 -5.94
C SER A 196 -11.31 0.46 -4.46
N THR A 197 -10.61 1.23 -3.62
CA THR A 197 -10.86 1.27 -2.17
C THR A 197 -11.38 2.62 -1.73
N HIS A 198 -12.44 2.58 -0.91
CA HIS A 198 -12.92 3.72 -0.14
C HIS A 198 -13.39 3.24 1.23
N PHE A 199 -12.81 3.78 2.28
CA PHE A 199 -13.19 3.51 3.67
C PHE A 199 -14.19 4.54 4.18
N VAL A 200 -15.22 4.09 4.89
CA VAL A 200 -16.26 4.92 5.54
C VAL A 200 -16.22 4.77 7.05
N ASN A 201 -15.62 3.68 7.54
CA ASN A 201 -15.38 3.44 8.97
C ASN A 201 -14.08 2.65 9.15
N CYS A 202 -13.52 2.64 10.36
CA CYS A 202 -12.25 1.98 10.65
C CYS A 202 -12.38 0.48 10.97
N CYS A 203 -13.60 -0.08 11.00
CA CYS A 203 -13.88 -1.44 11.46
C CYS A 203 -14.22 -2.42 10.34
N GLY A 204 -14.79 -1.91 9.24
CA GLY A 204 -15.35 -2.72 8.15
C GLY A 204 -16.82 -3.14 8.40
N LEU A 205 -17.58 -2.34 9.12
CA LEU A 205 -19.02 -2.48 9.20
C LEU A 205 -19.66 -2.14 7.86
N ASP A 206 -20.74 -2.87 7.52
CA ASP A 206 -21.47 -2.67 6.28
C ASP A 206 -22.04 -1.25 6.20
N THR A 207 -21.47 -0.45 5.33
CA THR A 207 -21.87 0.93 5.06
C THR A 207 -21.81 1.17 3.55
N ASP A 208 -22.74 1.95 3.02
CA ASP A 208 -22.74 2.28 1.60
C ASP A 208 -21.46 3.04 1.23
N GLY A 209 -20.84 2.62 0.14
CA GLY A 209 -19.56 3.17 -0.32
C GLY A 209 -18.32 2.58 0.37
N HIS A 210 -18.45 1.75 1.43
CA HIS A 210 -17.32 1.08 2.06
C HIS A 210 -16.90 -0.15 1.25
N MET A 211 -15.92 0.03 0.36
CA MET A 211 -15.54 -0.96 -0.65
C MET A 211 -14.02 -1.10 -0.73
N SER A 212 -13.57 -2.24 -1.22
CA SER A 212 -12.17 -2.52 -1.58
C SER A 212 -12.12 -3.63 -2.63
N SER A 213 -10.95 -3.93 -3.15
CA SER A 213 -10.72 -5.04 -4.07
C SER A 213 -9.69 -6.03 -3.51
N ALA A 214 -9.62 -7.26 -4.08
CA ALA A 214 -8.63 -8.22 -3.65
C ALA A 214 -7.19 -7.69 -3.84
N LYS A 215 -6.95 -6.98 -4.93
CA LYS A 215 -5.66 -6.36 -5.22
C LYS A 215 -5.30 -5.26 -4.21
N ASP A 216 -6.23 -4.38 -3.90
CA ASP A 216 -6.01 -3.30 -2.93
C ASP A 216 -5.77 -3.87 -1.52
N VAL A 217 -6.53 -4.91 -1.15
CA VAL A 217 -6.30 -5.64 0.11
C VAL A 217 -4.90 -6.27 0.14
N ALA A 218 -4.43 -6.83 -0.98
CA ALA A 218 -3.08 -7.38 -1.06
C ALA A 218 -2.02 -6.28 -0.93
N LEU A 219 -2.24 -5.09 -1.50
CA LEU A 219 -1.33 -3.94 -1.37
C LEU A 219 -1.20 -3.48 0.08
N MET A 220 -2.32 -3.26 0.80
CA MET A 220 -2.24 -2.84 2.21
C MET A 220 -1.72 -3.96 3.12
N GLY A 221 -2.04 -5.23 2.83
CA GLY A 221 -1.49 -6.38 3.54
C GLY A 221 0.02 -6.50 3.36
N ARG A 222 0.50 -6.32 2.12
CA ARG A 222 1.91 -6.28 1.78
C ARG A 222 2.64 -5.17 2.55
N GLU A 223 2.13 -3.95 2.49
CA GLU A 223 2.71 -2.81 3.20
C GLU A 223 2.83 -3.10 4.70
N LEU A 224 1.77 -3.64 5.31
CA LEU A 224 1.77 -3.96 6.73
C LEU A 224 2.84 -4.99 7.10
N ILE A 225 2.95 -6.11 6.38
CA ILE A 225 3.87 -7.18 6.75
C ILE A 225 5.33 -6.89 6.37
N THR A 226 5.59 -6.13 5.29
CA THR A 226 6.95 -5.82 4.84
C THR A 226 7.56 -4.64 5.61
N LYS A 227 6.76 -3.62 5.88
CA LYS A 227 7.21 -2.45 6.64
C LYS A 227 7.23 -2.73 8.15
N TYR A 228 6.25 -3.47 8.64
CA TYR A 228 6.06 -3.74 10.06
C TYR A 228 5.97 -5.24 10.37
N PRO A 229 7.05 -6.03 10.18
CA PRO A 229 7.03 -7.47 10.43
C PRO A 229 6.63 -7.85 11.85
N LYS A 230 6.71 -6.91 12.80
CA LYS A 230 6.21 -7.07 14.17
C LYS A 230 4.71 -7.42 14.25
N ILE A 231 3.94 -7.14 13.19
CA ILE A 231 2.52 -7.55 13.14
C ILE A 231 2.34 -9.07 13.30
N HIS A 232 3.34 -9.85 12.90
CA HIS A 232 3.28 -11.31 13.03
C HIS A 232 3.28 -11.78 14.49
N ASP A 233 3.86 -11.00 15.43
CA ASP A 233 3.80 -11.29 16.86
C ASP A 233 2.36 -11.25 17.39
N TYR A 234 1.49 -10.47 16.76
CA TYR A 234 0.07 -10.35 17.11
C TYR A 234 -0.83 -11.27 16.29
N SER A 235 -0.65 -11.31 14.97
CA SER A 235 -1.53 -12.04 14.04
C SER A 235 -1.46 -13.55 14.21
N THR A 236 -0.37 -14.08 14.77
CA THR A 236 -0.18 -15.52 15.04
C THR A 236 -0.64 -15.96 16.43
N ILE A 237 -0.99 -15.03 17.31
CA ILE A 237 -1.58 -15.37 18.63
C ILE A 237 -2.89 -16.14 18.39
N TRP A 238 -2.97 -17.36 18.92
CA TRP A 238 -4.21 -18.14 18.86
C TRP A 238 -5.22 -17.76 19.93
N MET A 239 -4.76 -17.62 21.17
CA MET A 239 -5.53 -17.18 22.33
C MET A 239 -4.63 -16.34 23.21
N ASP A 240 -5.19 -15.29 23.80
CA ASP A 240 -4.57 -14.46 24.82
C ASP A 240 -5.65 -14.01 25.81
N THR A 241 -5.25 -13.43 26.94
CA THR A 241 -6.16 -12.90 27.93
C THR A 241 -5.85 -11.45 28.20
N ILE A 242 -6.89 -10.60 28.23
CA ILE A 242 -6.80 -9.21 28.66
C ILE A 242 -7.56 -9.04 29.97
N THR A 243 -7.14 -8.06 30.76
CA THR A 243 -7.84 -7.69 32.01
C THR A 243 -8.61 -6.39 31.79
N HIS A 244 -9.94 -6.44 31.90
CA HIS A 244 -10.76 -5.25 32.00
C HIS A 244 -10.64 -4.67 33.39
N SER A 245 -10.31 -3.38 33.47
CA SER A 245 -10.29 -2.64 34.73
C SER A 245 -11.34 -1.54 34.64
N THR A 246 -12.52 -1.80 35.21
CA THR A 246 -13.70 -0.95 35.08
C THR A 246 -14.17 -0.48 36.46
N ARG A 247 -15.17 0.39 36.50
CA ARG A 247 -15.83 0.82 37.75
C ARG A 247 -16.46 -0.36 38.52
N ARG A 248 -16.67 -1.51 37.88
CA ARG A 248 -17.24 -2.71 38.49
C ARG A 248 -16.20 -3.66 39.09
N GLY A 249 -14.92 -3.33 38.89
CA GLY A 249 -13.78 -4.14 39.30
C GLY A 249 -13.02 -4.72 38.11
N GLU A 250 -12.13 -5.65 38.40
CA GLU A 250 -11.32 -6.34 37.39
C GLU A 250 -12.00 -7.63 36.94
N SER A 251 -11.90 -7.93 35.65
CA SER A 251 -12.35 -9.19 35.06
C SER A 251 -11.46 -9.60 33.89
N GLU A 252 -11.22 -10.89 33.73
CA GLU A 252 -10.46 -11.43 32.61
C GLU A 252 -11.36 -11.68 31.41
N PHE A 253 -10.85 -11.37 30.21
CA PHE A 253 -11.50 -11.67 28.93
C PHE A 253 -10.52 -12.38 28.00
N VAL A 254 -10.95 -13.54 27.47
CA VAL A 254 -10.13 -14.36 26.58
C VAL A 254 -10.31 -13.91 25.13
N LEU A 255 -9.24 -13.42 24.53
CA LEU A 255 -9.16 -13.18 23.09
C LEU A 255 -9.00 -14.52 22.36
N SER A 256 -9.77 -14.75 21.31
CA SER A 256 -9.65 -15.92 20.44
C SER A 256 -9.49 -15.48 18.99
N ASN A 257 -8.47 -16.01 18.31
CA ASN A 257 -8.18 -15.59 16.95
C ASN A 257 -9.27 -16.05 15.97
N THR A 258 -9.78 -15.10 15.21
CA THR A 258 -10.76 -15.35 14.15
C THR A 258 -10.14 -16.03 12.94
N ASN A 259 -8.82 -15.94 12.77
CA ASN A 259 -8.08 -16.54 11.66
C ASN A 259 -7.64 -17.99 11.98
N LYS A 260 -8.52 -18.94 11.66
CA LYS A 260 -8.24 -20.37 11.86
C LYS A 260 -7.09 -20.88 10.99
N LEU A 261 -6.66 -20.13 9.95
CA LEU A 261 -5.55 -20.53 9.07
C LEU A 261 -4.27 -20.78 9.87
N ILE A 262 -3.99 -20.01 10.92
CA ILE A 262 -2.78 -20.17 11.75
C ILE A 262 -2.69 -21.52 12.49
N LYS A 263 -3.79 -22.28 12.55
CA LYS A 263 -3.82 -23.66 13.07
C LYS A 263 -3.94 -24.70 11.98
N GLN A 264 -4.38 -24.32 10.77
CA GLN A 264 -4.64 -25.23 9.67
C GLN A 264 -3.47 -25.31 8.68
N TYR A 265 -2.61 -24.28 8.66
CA TYR A 265 -1.52 -24.15 7.71
C TYR A 265 -0.22 -23.78 8.42
N GLN A 266 0.73 -24.69 8.45
CA GLN A 266 1.94 -24.57 9.31
C GLN A 266 2.82 -23.36 8.99
N TRP A 267 2.75 -22.82 7.78
CA TRP A 267 3.52 -21.63 7.35
C TRP A 267 2.75 -20.31 7.47
N ALA A 268 1.50 -20.37 7.97
CA ALA A 268 0.68 -19.17 8.11
C ALA A 268 1.28 -18.20 9.14
N THR A 269 1.45 -16.93 8.74
CA THR A 269 1.94 -15.84 9.58
C THR A 269 0.83 -14.80 9.89
N GLY A 270 -0.39 -15.00 9.36
CA GLY A 270 -1.53 -14.12 9.61
C GLY A 270 -2.54 -14.19 8.46
N LEU A 271 -3.28 -13.13 8.11
CA LEU A 271 -3.23 -11.78 8.67
C LEU A 271 -4.58 -11.42 9.28
N LYS A 272 -5.67 -11.30 8.44
CA LYS A 272 -6.99 -10.84 8.92
C LYS A 272 -8.14 -11.50 8.19
N THR A 273 -9.17 -11.89 8.94
CA THR A 273 -10.48 -12.34 8.43
C THR A 273 -11.49 -11.20 8.42
N GLY A 274 -12.46 -11.28 7.51
CA GLY A 274 -13.64 -10.44 7.48
C GLY A 274 -14.90 -11.27 7.20
N SER A 275 -16.03 -10.91 7.79
CA SER A 275 -17.32 -11.52 7.46
C SER A 275 -18.46 -10.62 7.89
N THR A 276 -19.40 -10.36 6.98
CA THR A 276 -20.71 -9.77 7.24
C THR A 276 -21.74 -10.47 6.37
N GLY A 277 -23.02 -10.13 6.55
CA GLY A 277 -24.06 -10.67 5.69
C GLY A 277 -23.90 -10.31 4.22
N LEU A 278 -23.39 -9.10 3.93
CA LEU A 278 -23.21 -8.58 2.57
C LEU A 278 -21.84 -8.94 2.00
N ALA A 279 -20.79 -8.89 2.81
CA ALA A 279 -19.43 -9.23 2.38
C ALA A 279 -19.19 -10.74 2.24
N LYS A 280 -20.09 -11.59 2.72
CA LYS A 280 -19.88 -13.04 2.84
C LYS A 280 -18.63 -13.34 3.68
N SER A 281 -17.73 -14.19 3.20
CA SER A 281 -16.51 -14.57 3.92
C SER A 281 -15.27 -14.11 3.18
N CYS A 282 -14.49 -13.24 3.83
CA CYS A 282 -13.26 -12.67 3.27
C CYS A 282 -12.04 -13.03 4.13
N LEU A 283 -10.86 -13.11 3.52
CA LEU A 283 -9.59 -13.42 4.16
C LEU A 283 -8.44 -12.73 3.42
N CYS A 284 -7.61 -12.02 4.15
CA CYS A 284 -6.25 -11.73 3.75
C CYS A 284 -5.32 -12.66 4.56
N ALA A 285 -4.73 -13.63 3.91
CA ALA A 285 -3.80 -14.59 4.49
C ALA A 285 -2.36 -14.19 4.17
N SER A 286 -1.46 -14.34 5.13
CA SER A 286 -0.01 -14.30 4.90
C SER A 286 0.63 -15.62 5.32
N ALA A 287 1.67 -16.03 4.61
CA ALA A 287 2.44 -17.22 4.92
C ALA A 287 3.90 -17.05 4.49
N SER A 288 4.82 -17.65 5.24
CA SER A 288 6.26 -17.63 4.98
C SER A 288 6.81 -19.04 4.93
N LYS A 289 7.47 -19.41 3.82
CA LYS A 289 8.09 -20.69 3.63
C LYS A 289 9.33 -20.57 2.74
N ASP A 290 10.45 -21.13 3.21
CA ASP A 290 11.71 -21.20 2.45
C ASP A 290 12.18 -19.83 1.90
N GLY A 291 11.95 -18.74 2.66
CA GLY A 291 12.30 -17.37 2.28
C GLY A 291 11.32 -16.71 1.30
N ILE A 292 10.21 -17.35 0.96
CA ILE A 292 9.15 -16.80 0.12
C ILE A 292 7.98 -16.40 1.01
N ASP A 293 7.65 -15.11 1.00
CA ASP A 293 6.51 -14.55 1.72
C ASP A 293 5.33 -14.32 0.77
N LEU A 294 4.23 -15.01 0.99
CA LEU A 294 3.04 -14.95 0.14
C LEU A 294 1.86 -14.31 0.86
N ILE A 295 1.09 -13.54 0.10
CA ILE A 295 -0.20 -12.98 0.51
C ILE A 295 -1.27 -13.55 -0.42
N ALA A 296 -2.25 -14.25 0.17
CA ALA A 296 -3.42 -14.74 -0.53
C ALA A 296 -4.66 -14.00 -0.02
N VAL A 297 -5.35 -13.29 -0.90
CA VAL A 297 -6.60 -12.61 -0.58
C VAL A 297 -7.76 -13.33 -1.23
N ILE A 298 -8.78 -13.60 -0.44
CA ILE A 298 -10.05 -14.18 -0.84
C ILE A 298 -11.15 -13.20 -0.45
N MET A 299 -11.98 -12.79 -1.42
CA MET A 299 -13.11 -11.90 -1.23
C MET A 299 -14.42 -12.60 -1.59
N ALA A 300 -15.44 -12.40 -0.78
CA ALA A 300 -16.79 -12.90 -0.99
C ALA A 300 -16.89 -14.42 -1.22
N ALA A 301 -16.10 -15.21 -0.49
CA ALA A 301 -16.26 -16.68 -0.49
C ALA A 301 -17.61 -17.07 0.10
N PRO A 302 -18.28 -18.10 -0.46
CA PRO A 302 -19.62 -18.53 0.00
C PRO A 302 -19.66 -18.90 1.48
N THR A 303 -18.61 -19.50 2.02
CA THR A 303 -18.55 -19.95 3.40
C THR A 303 -17.19 -19.65 4.06
N SER A 304 -17.22 -19.58 5.40
CA SER A 304 -15.98 -19.45 6.18
C SER A 304 -15.00 -20.63 5.96
N LYS A 305 -15.51 -21.85 5.72
CA LYS A 305 -14.66 -23.01 5.42
C LYS A 305 -13.96 -22.84 4.08
N GLN A 306 -14.69 -22.34 3.10
CA GLN A 306 -14.22 -22.16 1.72
C GLN A 306 -13.10 -21.13 1.63
N ARG A 307 -13.23 -19.94 2.27
CA ARG A 307 -12.16 -18.93 2.26
C ARG A 307 -10.82 -19.47 2.75
N PHE A 308 -10.83 -20.39 3.75
CA PHE A 308 -9.59 -21.01 4.25
C PHE A 308 -9.05 -22.07 3.30
N SER A 309 -9.91 -22.92 2.75
CA SER A 309 -9.47 -23.94 1.80
C SER A 309 -8.91 -23.34 0.51
N GLU A 310 -9.54 -22.29 0.00
CA GLU A 310 -9.08 -21.59 -1.20
C GLU A 310 -7.76 -20.82 -0.95
N ALA A 311 -7.62 -20.18 0.21
CA ALA A 311 -6.37 -19.53 0.58
C ALA A 311 -5.21 -20.55 0.68
N ILE A 312 -5.44 -21.74 1.27
CA ILE A 312 -4.45 -22.81 1.32
C ILE A 312 -4.10 -23.29 -0.09
N SER A 313 -5.09 -23.43 -0.98
CA SER A 313 -4.85 -23.84 -2.38
C SER A 313 -4.00 -22.80 -3.12
N LEU A 314 -4.29 -21.50 -2.95
CA LEU A 314 -3.49 -20.40 -3.52
C LEU A 314 -2.05 -20.41 -2.99
N LEU A 315 -1.87 -20.51 -1.67
CA LEU A 315 -0.54 -20.52 -1.05
C LEU A 315 0.28 -21.73 -1.54
N ASN A 316 -0.32 -22.93 -1.57
CA ASN A 316 0.34 -24.12 -2.07
C ASN A 316 0.70 -24.00 -3.57
N TYR A 317 -0.19 -23.42 -4.37
CA TYR A 317 0.09 -23.10 -5.77
C TYR A 317 1.30 -22.17 -5.89
N GLY A 318 1.31 -21.05 -5.15
CA GLY A 318 2.44 -20.12 -5.14
C GLY A 318 3.77 -20.80 -4.81
N TYR A 319 3.83 -21.56 -3.73
CA TYR A 319 5.05 -22.29 -3.35
C TYR A 319 5.44 -23.41 -4.33
N SER A 320 4.52 -23.85 -5.19
CA SER A 320 4.84 -24.87 -6.21
C SER A 320 5.44 -24.26 -7.50
N VAL A 321 5.08 -23.01 -7.82
CA VAL A 321 5.48 -22.34 -9.07
C VAL A 321 6.52 -21.24 -8.86
N CYS A 322 6.76 -20.82 -7.62
CA CYS A 322 7.73 -19.76 -7.33
C CYS A 322 9.06 -20.33 -6.88
N ASP A 323 10.13 -19.67 -7.29
CA ASP A 323 11.47 -19.85 -6.78
C ASP A 323 12.07 -18.47 -6.53
N ILE A 324 12.74 -18.27 -5.40
CA ILE A 324 13.36 -16.99 -5.07
C ILE A 324 14.87 -17.10 -5.16
N TYR A 325 15.46 -16.25 -5.97
CA TYR A 325 16.90 -16.03 -5.95
C TYR A 325 17.23 -14.89 -5.00
N VAL A 326 18.16 -15.14 -4.08
CA VAL A 326 18.74 -14.13 -3.20
C VAL A 326 20.25 -14.18 -3.39
N ASP A 327 20.88 -13.05 -3.71
CA ASP A 327 22.34 -13.00 -3.79
C ASP A 327 22.93 -12.83 -2.38
N GLU A 328 23.32 -13.93 -1.77
CA GLU A 328 23.97 -13.95 -0.46
C GLU A 328 25.47 -13.56 -0.53
N ASN A 329 26.05 -13.57 -1.74
CA ASN A 329 27.49 -13.40 -1.97
C ASN A 329 27.80 -12.21 -2.89
N MET A 330 27.13 -11.06 -2.67
CA MET A 330 27.39 -9.85 -3.44
C MET A 330 28.88 -9.50 -3.44
N PRO A 331 29.47 -9.10 -4.58
CA PRO A 331 30.90 -8.81 -4.68
C PRO A 331 31.34 -7.74 -3.69
N GLN A 332 32.54 -7.88 -3.15
CA GLN A 332 33.11 -6.83 -2.30
C GLN A 332 33.37 -5.58 -3.13
N LEU A 333 32.88 -4.44 -2.64
CA LEU A 333 33.06 -3.14 -3.31
C LEU A 333 34.40 -2.52 -2.94
N GLU A 334 35.08 -1.99 -3.96
CA GLU A 334 36.28 -1.17 -3.78
C GLU A 334 35.87 0.27 -3.47
N ARG A 335 36.79 1.04 -2.88
CA ARG A 335 36.60 2.48 -2.67
C ARG A 335 36.53 3.21 -4.02
N VAL A 336 35.55 4.10 -4.14
CA VAL A 336 35.27 4.82 -5.38
C VAL A 336 36.01 6.16 -5.41
N GLN A 337 36.70 6.46 -6.53
CA GLN A 337 37.42 7.70 -6.70
C GLN A 337 36.50 8.89 -6.88
N VAL A 338 36.81 10.01 -6.18
CA VAL A 338 35.99 11.24 -6.18
C VAL A 338 36.83 12.42 -6.64
N LYS A 339 36.36 13.11 -7.66
CA LYS A 339 37.04 14.31 -8.18
C LYS A 339 36.69 15.54 -7.32
N GLY A 340 37.71 16.30 -6.97
CA GLY A 340 37.53 17.56 -6.22
C GLY A 340 37.05 17.41 -4.78
N GLY A 341 37.10 16.20 -4.21
CA GLY A 341 36.77 15.93 -2.83
C GLY A 341 37.93 16.14 -1.86
N LYS A 342 37.64 16.35 -0.57
CA LYS A 342 38.66 16.35 0.50
C LYS A 342 39.38 15.01 0.56
N ASN A 343 38.64 13.93 0.44
CA ASN A 343 39.17 12.57 0.30
C ASN A 343 39.21 12.21 -1.18
N GLU A 344 40.29 11.52 -1.61
CA GLU A 344 40.43 11.05 -2.99
C GLU A 344 39.47 9.93 -3.36
N SER A 345 39.02 9.17 -2.38
CA SER A 345 38.05 8.10 -2.53
C SER A 345 37.11 8.04 -1.35
N ILE A 346 35.93 7.45 -1.55
CA ILE A 346 34.92 7.17 -0.53
C ILE A 346 34.63 5.67 -0.46
N GLY A 347 34.18 5.21 0.68
CA GLY A 347 33.57 3.90 0.84
C GLY A 347 32.19 3.89 0.19
N CYS A 348 31.74 2.73 -0.20
CA CYS A 348 30.40 2.54 -0.75
C CYS A 348 29.85 1.18 -0.31
N VAL A 349 28.51 1.09 -0.28
CA VAL A 349 27.78 -0.10 0.11
C VAL A 349 26.61 -0.32 -0.85
N TYR A 350 26.12 -1.54 -0.92
CA TYR A 350 24.87 -1.82 -1.61
C TYR A 350 23.69 -1.24 -0.81
N GLU A 351 22.73 -0.63 -1.50
CA GLU A 351 21.54 -0.06 -0.89
C GLU A 351 20.67 -1.14 -0.21
N LYS A 352 20.64 -2.32 -0.81
CA LYS A 352 19.92 -3.50 -0.31
C LYS A 352 20.49 -4.79 -0.89
N GLN A 353 20.10 -5.92 -0.33
CA GLN A 353 20.36 -7.23 -0.93
C GLN A 353 19.47 -7.42 -2.18
N PHE A 354 20.02 -8.03 -3.22
CA PHE A 354 19.23 -8.37 -4.41
C PHE A 354 18.42 -9.64 -4.18
N SER A 355 17.14 -9.57 -4.52
CA SER A 355 16.26 -10.73 -4.62
C SER A 355 15.38 -10.63 -5.87
N TYR A 356 15.09 -11.78 -6.47
CA TYR A 356 14.23 -11.86 -7.64
C TYR A 356 13.37 -13.12 -7.58
N LEU A 357 12.07 -12.97 -7.82
CA LEU A 357 11.11 -14.04 -7.87
C LEU A 357 10.97 -14.59 -9.28
N PHE A 358 11.27 -15.86 -9.47
CA PHE A 358 11.01 -16.59 -10.69
C PHE A 358 9.68 -17.36 -10.59
N MET A 359 8.98 -17.49 -11.71
CA MET A 359 7.75 -18.29 -11.81
C MET A 359 8.02 -19.74 -12.22
N ASP A 360 9.27 -20.09 -12.40
CA ASP A 360 9.78 -21.44 -12.70
C ASP A 360 11.03 -21.68 -11.87
N LYS A 361 11.35 -22.93 -11.62
CA LYS A 361 12.60 -23.29 -10.94
C LYS A 361 13.79 -22.90 -11.77
N VAL A 362 14.66 -22.09 -11.20
CA VAL A 362 15.84 -21.55 -11.86
C VAL A 362 17.09 -22.04 -11.15
N LYS A 363 18.12 -22.37 -11.94
CA LYS A 363 19.43 -22.64 -11.38
C LYS A 363 20.16 -21.33 -11.13
N SER A 364 20.66 -21.13 -9.93
CA SER A 364 21.45 -19.92 -9.56
C SER A 364 22.67 -19.70 -10.47
N GLU A 365 23.22 -20.77 -11.09
CA GLU A 365 24.34 -20.74 -12.04
C GLU A 365 24.00 -19.99 -13.34
N ASP A 366 22.73 -19.86 -13.69
CA ASP A 366 22.27 -19.15 -14.89
C ASP A 366 22.15 -17.62 -14.64
N ILE A 367 22.37 -17.16 -13.40
CA ILE A 367 22.27 -15.75 -13.02
C ILE A 367 23.69 -15.17 -12.96
N THR A 368 23.90 -14.09 -13.68
CA THR A 368 25.14 -13.35 -13.68
C THR A 368 24.95 -11.95 -13.15
N SER A 369 25.95 -11.42 -12.45
CA SER A 369 25.91 -10.02 -11.97
C SER A 369 27.19 -9.28 -12.38
N PHE A 370 27.07 -7.98 -12.61
CA PHE A 370 28.21 -7.11 -12.84
C PHE A 370 28.03 -5.75 -12.16
N VAL A 371 29.10 -5.28 -11.55
CA VAL A 371 29.15 -3.98 -10.88
C VAL A 371 29.53 -2.91 -11.92
N SER A 372 28.75 -1.82 -11.92
CA SER A 372 29.01 -0.63 -12.74
C SER A 372 29.08 0.60 -11.85
N ILE A 373 30.26 1.18 -11.72
CA ILE A 373 30.47 2.43 -10.99
C ILE A 373 30.38 3.61 -11.97
N ASN A 374 29.79 4.72 -11.54
CA ASN A 374 29.65 5.93 -12.35
C ASN A 374 31.05 6.50 -12.70
N GLU A 375 31.28 6.87 -13.96
CA GLU A 375 32.59 7.31 -14.45
C GLU A 375 33.08 8.63 -13.85
N ASN A 376 32.18 9.58 -13.57
CA ASN A 376 32.51 10.91 -13.09
C ASN A 376 31.76 11.20 -11.79
N ILE A 377 32.42 10.96 -10.66
CA ILE A 377 31.89 11.25 -9.34
C ILE A 377 32.61 12.49 -8.81
N ASP A 378 31.88 13.61 -8.77
CA ASP A 378 32.41 14.91 -8.33
C ASP A 378 31.91 15.26 -6.92
N ALA A 379 32.77 15.85 -6.11
CA ALA A 379 32.37 16.37 -4.79
C ALA A 379 31.56 17.69 -4.93
N PRO A 380 30.62 17.96 -3.99
CA PRO A 380 30.39 17.24 -2.74
C PRO A 380 29.51 15.99 -2.94
N ILE A 381 29.77 14.95 -2.15
CA ILE A 381 28.96 13.74 -2.06
C ILE A 381 28.44 13.62 -0.64
N LYS A 382 27.21 13.20 -0.51
CA LYS A 382 26.57 12.88 0.78
C LYS A 382 26.43 11.37 0.93
N LYS A 383 26.46 10.92 2.17
CA LYS A 383 26.08 9.54 2.50
C LYS A 383 24.69 9.24 1.96
N GLY A 384 24.55 8.13 1.21
CA GLY A 384 23.32 7.73 0.52
C GLY A 384 23.25 8.15 -0.95
N ASP A 385 24.14 9.03 -1.44
CA ASP A 385 24.20 9.38 -2.87
C ASP A 385 24.58 8.16 -3.72
N VAL A 386 23.88 7.97 -4.85
CA VAL A 386 24.13 6.84 -5.76
C VAL A 386 25.41 7.04 -6.55
N VAL A 387 26.37 6.14 -6.36
CA VAL A 387 27.69 6.16 -7.01
C VAL A 387 27.89 5.05 -8.05
N GLY A 388 26.93 4.14 -8.17
CA GLY A 388 26.95 3.05 -9.13
C GLY A 388 25.76 2.12 -8.97
N LYS A 389 25.80 0.99 -9.64
CA LYS A 389 24.82 -0.10 -9.49
C LYS A 389 25.44 -1.46 -9.76
N ILE A 390 24.89 -2.51 -9.19
CA ILE A 390 25.08 -3.89 -9.62
C ILE A 390 23.85 -4.31 -10.42
N VAL A 391 24.08 -4.89 -11.59
CA VAL A 391 23.02 -5.33 -12.51
C VAL A 391 23.04 -6.84 -12.56
N TYR A 392 21.86 -7.45 -12.48
CA TYR A 392 21.66 -8.89 -12.54
C TYR A 392 21.00 -9.29 -13.85
N LYS A 393 21.51 -10.36 -14.45
CA LYS A 393 20.95 -10.94 -15.68
C LYS A 393 20.67 -12.43 -15.52
N TYR A 394 19.59 -12.87 -16.13
CA TYR A 394 19.23 -14.27 -16.31
C TYR A 394 19.15 -14.55 -17.80
N LYS A 395 19.97 -15.47 -18.31
CA LYS A 395 20.04 -15.80 -19.76
C LYS A 395 20.11 -14.55 -20.65
N GLU A 396 21.02 -13.63 -20.34
CA GLU A 396 21.26 -12.35 -21.02
C GLU A 396 20.17 -11.26 -20.84
N GLU A 397 19.01 -11.56 -20.25
CA GLU A 397 17.99 -10.57 -19.92
C GLU A 397 18.27 -9.95 -18.56
N GLU A 398 18.18 -8.62 -18.47
CA GLU A 398 18.28 -7.89 -17.19
C GLU A 398 17.06 -8.19 -16.33
N ILE A 399 17.26 -8.81 -15.17
CA ILE A 399 16.21 -9.13 -14.20
C ILE A 399 16.11 -8.11 -13.07
N GLY A 400 17.08 -7.21 -12.96
CA GLY A 400 17.04 -6.12 -12.01
C GLY A 400 18.40 -5.57 -11.64
N SER A 401 18.42 -4.56 -10.79
CA SER A 401 19.65 -3.95 -10.29
C SER A 401 19.46 -3.44 -8.86
N VAL A 402 20.60 -3.25 -8.16
CA VAL A 402 20.66 -2.62 -6.84
C VAL A 402 21.63 -1.45 -6.92
N ASN A 403 21.26 -0.31 -6.35
CA ASN A 403 22.13 0.84 -6.30
C ASN A 403 23.31 0.59 -5.36
N ILE A 404 24.43 1.18 -5.72
CA ILE A 404 25.61 1.31 -4.87
C ILE A 404 25.62 2.75 -4.38
N ILE A 405 25.62 2.94 -3.09
CA ILE A 405 25.50 4.24 -2.44
C ILE A 405 26.77 4.57 -1.63
N ALA A 406 27.06 5.86 -1.52
CA ALA A 406 28.14 6.35 -0.65
C ALA A 406 27.83 6.03 0.82
N ASP A 407 28.79 5.48 1.56
CA ASP A 407 28.64 5.20 2.99
C ASP A 407 29.12 6.33 3.91
N GLU A 408 29.78 7.34 3.32
CA GLU A 408 30.34 8.50 4.02
C GLU A 408 30.17 9.79 3.19
N ASP A 409 30.20 10.94 3.89
CA ASP A 409 30.21 12.26 3.25
C ASP A 409 31.59 12.61 2.72
N ASN A 410 31.68 13.28 1.57
CA ASN A 410 32.92 13.84 1.03
C ASN A 410 32.70 15.26 0.55
N ALA A 411 33.06 16.23 1.38
CA ALA A 411 32.95 17.64 1.06
C ALA A 411 33.90 18.06 -0.07
N LYS A 412 33.53 19.11 -0.79
CA LYS A 412 34.39 19.70 -1.82
C LYS A 412 35.72 20.23 -1.21
N GLN A 413 36.82 19.94 -1.85
CA GLN A 413 38.15 20.41 -1.46
C GLN A 413 38.21 21.93 -1.56
N THR A 414 38.72 22.60 -0.51
CA THR A 414 39.00 24.04 -0.54
C THR A 414 40.42 24.34 -1.08
N TYR A 415 40.68 25.60 -1.42
CA TYR A 415 42.00 26.03 -1.83
C TYR A 415 43.09 25.73 -0.78
N THR A 416 42.77 25.89 0.50
CA THR A 416 43.67 25.59 1.61
C THR A 416 43.96 24.09 1.73
N ASP A 417 42.93 23.23 1.54
CA ASP A 417 43.12 21.79 1.53
C ASP A 417 44.07 21.34 0.39
N SER A 418 43.92 21.92 -0.82
CA SER A 418 44.73 21.64 -1.98
C SER A 418 46.20 22.07 -1.77
N LEU A 419 46.40 23.26 -1.21
CA LEU A 419 47.74 23.78 -0.90
C LEU A 419 48.48 22.90 0.12
N LEU A 420 47.78 22.52 1.21
CA LEU A 420 48.34 21.66 2.24
C LEU A 420 48.69 20.26 1.71
N LYS A 421 47.86 19.71 0.81
CA LYS A 421 48.11 18.42 0.16
C LYS A 421 49.35 18.46 -0.74
N THR A 422 49.51 19.54 -1.49
CA THR A 422 50.67 19.77 -2.36
C THR A 422 51.94 19.93 -1.53
N LEU A 423 51.90 20.73 -0.45
CA LEU A 423 53.03 20.90 0.46
C LEU A 423 53.42 19.59 1.15
N LYS A 424 52.45 18.78 1.59
CA LYS A 424 52.72 17.45 2.16
C LYS A 424 53.39 16.53 1.12
N LYS A 425 52.91 16.50 -0.14
CA LYS A 425 53.56 15.72 -1.21
C LYS A 425 55.01 16.16 -1.45
N MET A 426 55.28 17.48 -1.48
CA MET A 426 56.62 18.02 -1.67
C MET A 426 57.56 17.72 -0.49
N LEU A 427 57.05 17.77 0.74
CA LEU A 427 57.88 17.59 1.93
C LEU A 427 58.17 16.13 2.27
N PHE A 428 57.23 15.21 1.97
CA PHE A 428 57.33 13.81 2.38
C PHE A 428 57.62 12.83 1.24
N ASN A 429 57.49 13.21 -0.05
CA ASN A 429 57.91 12.38 -1.17
C ASN A 429 59.38 12.70 -1.65
N SER A 430 60.14 13.53 -0.91
CA SER A 430 61.51 13.84 -1.21
C SER A 430 62.52 12.94 -0.43
N VAL A 431 62.02 11.87 0.19
CA VAL A 431 62.86 10.91 0.92
C VAL A 431 62.47 9.49 0.48
N ILE A 432 62.87 9.14 -0.74
CA ILE A 432 63.32 7.79 -1.14
C ILE A 432 64.32 7.98 -2.30
#